data_c3fc89a5888ddad1e67dcee112f14265
#
_entry.id   c3fc89a5888ddad1e67dcee112f14265
#
_cell.length_a   1.000
_cell.length_b   1.000
_cell.length_c   1.000
_cell.angle_alpha   90.00
_cell.angle_beta   90.00
_cell.angle_gamma   90.00
#
_symmetry.space_group_name_H-M   'P 1'
#
loop_
_entity.id
_entity.type
_entity.pdbx_description
1 polymer ?
#
loop_
_entity_poly.entity_id
_entity_poly.type
_entity_poly.pdbx_seq_one_letter_code
_entity_poly.pdbx_strand_id
1 'polypeptide(L)'
;LYPETLTSSVAQDFFAKYQAEYGESPNNAVQMAYFYARILTHALQLAGPELNSEKLTTALESMNNYQDELGGPVLQFGPSDHEGIEKPLLAEVQQGQWRTVQSVMD
;
A
#
# COMPACT_ATOMS: atom_id res chain seq x y z
N LEU A 1 2.74 7.23 -0.06
CA LEU A 1 2.71 6.86 -1.48
C LEU A 1 2.77 8.10 -2.35
N TYR A 2 3.58 8.08 -3.38
CA TYR A 2 3.74 9.20 -4.31
C TYR A 2 3.19 8.80 -5.68
N PRO A 3 2.53 9.74 -6.40
CA PRO A 3 1.87 9.42 -7.68
C PRO A 3 2.77 8.72 -8.70
N GLU A 4 4.03 9.09 -8.79
CA GLU A 4 4.95 8.48 -9.73
C GLU A 4 5.31 7.02 -9.41
N THR A 5 5.02 6.55 -8.20
CA THR A 5 5.26 5.15 -7.81
C THR A 5 4.04 4.26 -8.03
N LEU A 6 2.89 4.86 -8.32
CA LEU A 6 1.65 4.14 -8.52
C LEU A 6 1.28 4.11 -10.01
N THR A 7 1.97 3.26 -10.76
CA THR A 7 1.82 3.16 -12.22
C THR A 7 1.09 1.89 -12.68
N SER A 8 0.68 1.04 -11.75
CA SER A 8 -0.04 -0.19 -12.07
C SER A 8 -1.41 0.07 -12.69
N SER A 9 -1.98 -0.92 -13.38
CA SER A 9 -3.34 -0.83 -13.91
C SER A 9 -4.38 -0.66 -12.80
N VAL A 10 -4.15 -1.28 -11.64
CA VAL A 10 -5.01 -1.14 -10.46
C VAL A 10 -4.98 0.30 -9.95
N ALA A 11 -3.81 0.93 -9.89
CA ALA A 11 -3.67 2.32 -9.49
C ALA A 11 -4.34 3.27 -10.48
N GLN A 12 -4.16 3.06 -11.78
CA GLN A 12 -4.79 3.88 -12.81
C GLN A 12 -6.33 3.79 -12.74
N ASP A 13 -6.86 2.61 -12.53
CA ASP A 13 -8.30 2.40 -12.36
C ASP A 13 -8.83 3.12 -11.11
N PHE A 14 -8.10 3.02 -10.00
CA PHE A 14 -8.45 3.74 -8.77
C PHE A 14 -8.47 5.25 -8.98
N PHE A 15 -7.43 5.83 -9.61
CA PHE A 15 -7.38 7.26 -9.88
C PHE A 15 -8.53 7.71 -10.76
N ALA A 16 -8.85 6.97 -11.81
CA ALA A 16 -9.96 7.29 -12.71
C ALA A 16 -11.32 7.24 -12.00
N LYS A 17 -11.57 6.22 -11.20
CA LYS A 17 -12.82 6.08 -10.44
C LYS A 17 -12.97 7.16 -9.37
N TYR A 18 -11.88 7.49 -8.67
CA TYR A 18 -11.89 8.55 -7.68
C TYR A 18 -12.19 9.91 -8.32
N GLN A 19 -11.51 10.21 -9.44
CA GLN A 19 -11.74 11.45 -10.20
C GLN A 19 -13.20 11.55 -10.68
N ALA A 20 -13.75 10.45 -11.18
CA ALA A 20 -15.14 10.43 -11.66
C ALA A 20 -16.16 10.68 -10.53
N GLU A 21 -15.89 10.14 -9.34
CA GLU A 21 -16.80 10.26 -8.19
C GLU A 21 -16.69 11.63 -7.49
N TYR A 22 -15.48 12.13 -7.31
CA TYR A 22 -15.24 13.31 -6.47
C TYR A 22 -14.78 14.55 -7.23
N GLY A 23 -14.51 14.45 -8.54
CA GLY A 23 -14.10 15.59 -9.37
C GLY A 23 -12.66 16.05 -9.16
N GLU A 24 -11.87 15.29 -8.41
CA GLU A 24 -10.46 15.61 -8.15
C GLU A 24 -9.62 14.34 -8.06
N SER A 25 -8.30 14.45 -8.24
CA SER A 25 -7.39 13.32 -8.07
C SER A 25 -7.20 12.99 -6.60
N PRO A 26 -7.03 11.71 -6.23
CA PRO A 26 -6.78 11.34 -4.84
C PRO A 26 -5.44 11.90 -4.37
N ASN A 27 -5.46 12.61 -3.24
CA ASN A 27 -4.25 13.09 -2.60
C ASN A 27 -3.52 11.95 -1.89
N ASN A 28 -2.35 12.24 -1.32
CA ASN A 28 -1.54 11.22 -0.67
C ASN A 28 -2.26 10.50 0.48
N ALA A 29 -3.06 11.24 1.27
CA ALA A 29 -3.82 10.63 2.39
C ALA A 29 -4.87 9.64 1.88
N VAL A 30 -5.58 9.98 0.80
CA VAL A 30 -6.56 9.09 0.16
C VAL A 30 -5.86 7.85 -0.42
N GLN A 31 -4.73 8.02 -1.07
CA GLN A 31 -3.95 6.90 -1.61
C GLN A 31 -3.50 5.94 -0.50
N MET A 32 -3.01 6.47 0.61
CA MET A 32 -2.60 5.67 1.77
C MET A 32 -3.78 4.93 2.38
N ALA A 33 -4.92 5.59 2.55
CA ALA A 33 -6.13 4.95 3.07
C ALA A 33 -6.58 3.79 2.18
N TYR A 34 -6.56 3.99 0.88
CA TYR A 34 -6.91 2.94 -0.08
C TYR A 34 -5.91 1.78 -0.02
N PHE A 35 -4.63 2.07 0.06
CA PHE A 35 -3.59 1.06 0.22
C PHE A 35 -3.82 0.21 1.48
N TYR A 36 -4.04 0.82 2.63
CA TYR A 36 -4.29 0.09 3.88
C TYR A 36 -5.57 -0.74 3.81
N ALA A 37 -6.63 -0.23 3.19
CA ALA A 37 -7.86 -0.98 3.00
C ALA A 37 -7.64 -2.23 2.13
N ARG A 38 -6.82 -2.12 1.10
CA ARG A 38 -6.46 -3.27 0.25
C ARG A 38 -5.67 -4.33 1.02
N ILE A 39 -4.71 -3.89 1.83
CA ILE A 39 -3.91 -4.81 2.68
C ILE A 39 -4.82 -5.55 3.67
N LEU A 40 -5.72 -4.82 4.35
CA LEU A 40 -6.68 -5.42 5.27
C LEU A 40 -7.60 -6.41 4.55
N THR A 41 -8.12 -6.04 3.40
CA THR A 41 -8.98 -6.92 2.59
C THR A 41 -8.26 -8.21 2.21
N HIS A 42 -7.01 -8.11 1.78
CA HIS A 42 -6.19 -9.27 1.46
C HIS A 42 -5.99 -10.18 2.68
N ALA A 43 -5.65 -9.59 3.83
CA ALA A 43 -5.49 -10.34 5.08
C ALA A 43 -6.78 -11.05 5.50
N LEU A 44 -7.94 -10.39 5.36
CA LEU A 44 -9.24 -10.99 5.65
C LEU A 44 -9.55 -12.17 4.72
N GLN A 45 -9.21 -12.06 3.44
CA GLN A 45 -9.36 -13.15 2.48
C GLN A 45 -8.47 -14.35 2.85
N LEU A 46 -7.23 -14.10 3.26
CA LEU A 46 -6.31 -15.15 3.73
C LEU A 46 -6.80 -15.81 5.03
N ALA A 47 -7.37 -15.02 5.95
CA ALA A 47 -7.88 -15.54 7.22
C ALA A 47 -9.11 -16.44 7.06
N GLY A 48 -9.91 -16.20 6.02
CA GLY A 48 -11.07 -17.01 5.69
C GLY A 48 -12.34 -16.64 6.45
N PRO A 49 -13.47 -17.34 6.17
CA PRO A 49 -14.79 -16.94 6.64
C PRO A 49 -15.03 -17.16 8.14
N GLU A 50 -14.27 -18.03 8.80
CA GLU A 50 -14.36 -18.27 10.25
C GLU A 50 -13.39 -17.36 10.99
N LEU A 51 -13.57 -16.05 10.82
CA LEU A 51 -12.64 -15.04 11.29
C LEU A 51 -12.60 -14.93 12.82
N ASN A 52 -11.40 -14.83 13.37
CA ASN A 52 -11.11 -14.41 14.72
C ASN A 52 -9.77 -13.67 14.75
N SER A 53 -9.41 -13.10 15.91
CA SER A 53 -8.17 -12.31 16.03
C SER A 53 -6.91 -13.12 15.72
N GLU A 54 -6.87 -14.38 16.12
CA GLU A 54 -5.73 -15.27 15.88
C GLU A 54 -5.53 -15.53 14.39
N LYS A 55 -6.62 -15.84 13.67
CA LYS A 55 -6.56 -16.08 12.22
C LYS A 55 -6.17 -14.84 11.46
N LEU A 56 -6.65 -13.68 11.85
CA LEU A 56 -6.27 -12.41 11.21
C LEU A 56 -4.80 -12.11 11.47
N THR A 57 -4.32 -12.28 12.70
CA THR A 57 -2.91 -12.09 13.05
C THR A 57 -2.02 -13.02 12.23
N THR A 58 -2.36 -14.31 12.15
CA THR A 58 -1.62 -15.28 11.35
C THR A 58 -1.59 -14.89 9.86
N ALA A 59 -2.71 -14.42 9.33
CA ALA A 59 -2.79 -13.97 7.95
C ALA A 59 -1.86 -12.78 7.69
N LEU A 60 -1.86 -11.77 8.57
CA LEU A 60 -0.97 -10.62 8.48
C LEU A 60 0.50 -11.02 8.59
N GLU A 61 0.84 -11.90 9.54
CA GLU A 61 2.21 -12.38 9.74
C GLU A 61 2.73 -13.22 8.56
N SER A 62 1.84 -13.79 7.75
CA SER A 62 2.22 -14.51 6.52
C SER A 62 2.61 -13.60 5.37
N MET A 63 2.30 -12.31 5.47
CA MET A 63 2.56 -11.33 4.41
C MET A 63 4.01 -10.83 4.49
N ASN A 64 4.94 -11.72 4.15
CA ASN A 64 6.37 -11.43 4.10
C ASN A 64 6.79 -11.26 2.65
N ASN A 65 7.48 -10.17 2.34
CA ASN A 65 7.86 -9.79 0.98
C ASN A 65 6.64 -9.66 0.05
N TYR A 66 5.55 -9.12 0.58
CA TYR A 66 4.29 -8.94 -0.14
C TYR A 66 4.19 -7.54 -0.73
N GLN A 67 3.85 -7.46 -2.01
CA GLN A 67 3.52 -6.19 -2.67
C GLN A 67 2.12 -6.28 -3.27
N ASP A 68 1.26 -5.31 -2.92
CA ASP A 68 -0.08 -5.25 -3.47
C ASP A 68 -0.06 -4.88 -4.96
N GLU A 69 -1.08 -5.32 -5.71
CA GLU A 69 -1.23 -5.00 -7.13
C GLU A 69 -1.40 -3.49 -7.38
N LEU A 70 -1.84 -2.73 -6.38
CA LEU A 70 -1.86 -1.27 -6.45
C LEU A 70 -0.46 -0.71 -6.67
N GLY A 71 0.55 -1.36 -6.14
CA GLY A 71 1.91 -0.86 -6.00
C GLY A 71 2.15 -0.39 -4.56
N GLY A 72 3.09 0.54 -4.39
CA GLY A 72 3.47 1.02 -3.08
C GLY A 72 4.55 0.14 -2.43
N PRO A 73 4.76 0.27 -1.11
CA PRO A 73 5.86 -0.42 -0.45
C PRO A 73 5.64 -1.93 -0.36
N VAL A 74 6.74 -2.67 -0.38
CA VAL A 74 6.74 -4.10 -0.08
C VAL A 74 6.60 -4.28 1.43
N LEU A 75 5.67 -5.15 1.85
CA LEU A 75 5.42 -5.44 3.26
C LEU A 75 6.26 -6.62 3.74
N GLN A 76 6.77 -6.51 4.98
CA GLN A 76 7.66 -7.47 5.61
C GLN A 76 7.14 -7.84 7.00
N PHE A 77 5.94 -8.40 7.08
CA PHE A 77 5.42 -8.88 8.36
C PHE A 77 5.94 -10.29 8.69
N GLY A 78 5.98 -10.60 9.98
CA GLY A 78 6.32 -11.92 10.47
C GLY A 78 5.88 -12.10 11.92
N PRO A 79 6.01 -13.34 12.49
CA PRO A 79 5.57 -13.63 13.86
C PRO A 79 6.25 -12.78 14.95
N SER A 80 7.47 -12.32 14.69
CA SER A 80 8.23 -11.48 15.63
C SER A 80 8.43 -10.04 15.13
N ASP A 81 7.80 -9.68 14.01
CA ASP A 81 7.94 -8.37 13.39
C ASP A 81 6.62 -7.89 12.85
N HIS A 82 6.07 -6.84 13.49
CA HIS A 82 4.83 -6.21 13.07
C HIS A 82 5.06 -4.82 12.45
N GLU A 83 6.31 -4.46 12.16
CA GLU A 83 6.65 -3.26 11.38
C GLU A 83 6.62 -3.62 9.89
N GLY A 84 5.54 -3.24 9.20
CA GLY A 84 5.29 -3.69 7.84
C GLY A 84 6.21 -3.13 6.77
N ILE A 85 6.79 -1.94 6.98
CA ILE A 85 7.60 -1.25 5.97
C ILE A 85 9.01 -1.00 6.53
N GLU A 86 9.96 -1.76 6.02
CA GLU A 86 11.36 -1.65 6.45
C GLU A 86 12.22 -0.75 5.54
N LYS A 87 11.78 -0.56 4.30
CA LYS A 87 12.54 0.19 3.30
C LYS A 87 11.78 1.43 2.84
N PRO A 88 11.88 2.54 3.57
CA PRO A 88 11.25 3.78 3.15
C PRO A 88 11.92 4.33 1.88
N LEU A 89 11.15 5.06 1.09
CA LEU A 89 11.66 5.79 -0.07
C LEU A 89 11.98 7.23 0.34
N LEU A 90 13.08 7.75 -0.18
CA LEU A 90 13.40 9.16 -0.09
C LEU A 90 12.85 9.87 -1.33
N ALA A 91 12.09 10.93 -1.11
CA ALA A 91 11.56 11.73 -2.19
C ALA A 91 11.87 13.21 -1.97
N GLU A 92 11.97 13.96 -3.05
CA GLU A 92 12.14 15.41 -3.02
C GLU A 92 11.15 16.08 -3.94
N VAL A 93 10.91 17.37 -3.74
CA VAL A 93 10.08 18.17 -4.63
C VAL A 93 10.93 18.70 -5.78
N GLN A 94 10.59 18.29 -7.00
CA GLN A 94 11.20 18.78 -8.24
C GLN A 94 10.11 19.34 -9.13
N GLN A 95 10.21 20.60 -9.52
CA GLN A 95 9.23 21.27 -10.38
C GLN A 95 7.80 21.19 -9.85
N GLY A 96 7.64 21.31 -8.52
CA GLY A 96 6.32 21.27 -7.87
C GLY A 96 5.72 19.88 -7.71
N GLN A 97 6.47 18.81 -7.99
CA GLN A 97 6.01 17.43 -7.87
C GLN A 97 6.96 16.60 -7.02
N TRP A 98 6.41 15.65 -6.30
CA TRP A 98 7.20 14.66 -5.57
C TRP A 98 7.89 13.71 -6.55
N ARG A 99 9.19 13.54 -6.38
CA ARG A 99 10.00 12.60 -7.16
C ARG A 99 10.79 11.71 -6.20
N THR A 100 10.72 10.41 -6.41
CA THR A 100 11.54 9.46 -5.66
C THR A 100 12.99 9.62 -6.08
N VAL A 101 13.88 9.86 -5.12
CA VAL A 101 15.32 10.07 -5.36
C VAL A 101 16.08 8.78 -5.19
N GLN A 102 15.78 8.06 -4.10
CA GLN A 102 16.54 6.87 -3.72
C GLN A 102 15.77 6.06 -2.69
N SER A 103 15.94 4.74 -2.71
CA SER A 103 15.59 3.90 -1.56
C SER A 103 16.63 4.09 -0.47
N VAL A 104 16.18 4.43 0.74
CA VAL A 104 17.07 4.77 1.85
C VAL A 104 17.85 3.56 2.35
N MET A 105 17.33 2.35 2.10
CA MET A 105 17.87 1.10 2.64
C MET A 105 18.61 0.25 1.60
N ASP A 106 18.89 0.80 0.45
CA ASP A 106 19.69 0.12 -0.57
C ASP A 106 21.19 0.21 -0.28
#